data_b50245bebf6a62e018f6a24e9a969147
#
_entry.id   b50245bebf6a62e018f6a24e9a969147
#
_cell.length_a   1.000
_cell.length_b   1.000
_cell.length_c   1.000
_cell.angle_alpha   90.00
_cell.angle_beta   90.00
_cell.angle_gamma   90.00
#
_symmetry.space_group_name_H-M   'P 1'
#
loop_
_entity.id
_entity.type
_entity.pdbx_description
1 polymer ?
#
loop_
_entity_poly.entity_id
_entity_poly.type
_entity_poly.pdbx_seq_one_letter_code
_entity_poly.pdbx_strand_id
1 'polypeptide(L)'
;MIQSIFKEKVVIITGASSGIGRELAYQLAAQGAWLSLAARHIERLDSVRTECERRGAKAIAVSADVSDPVQCAELIRKTVEHYSRLDILVNNAGKTMYTNFEDVGDLTIFEKLMRVNYLGSVYCTYYALPYLKQTQGRIVGVSSLTGKTGVPTRSGYAASKHAMAGFFDSLRIEVAQHKVSVTMIYPGFVATGVRERAFGKDGQSVGRSTVRDGEVMPVERCAQIILRAVAQRKREVVMTLRGKIGMWLKLLAPRLVDRIAHQAIRTGR
;
A
#
# COMPACT_ATOMS: atom_id res chain seq x y z
N MET A 1 6.65 -24.16 19.66
CA MET A 1 6.70 -23.03 18.66
C MET A 1 5.30 -22.43 18.60
N ILE A 2 5.16 -21.12 18.86
CA ILE A 2 3.87 -20.42 18.71
C ILE A 2 3.56 -20.38 17.21
N GLN A 3 2.46 -21.00 16.82
CA GLN A 3 2.01 -21.07 15.43
C GLN A 3 1.74 -19.65 14.92
N SER A 4 2.28 -19.28 13.75
CA SER A 4 2.04 -17.98 13.14
C SER A 4 0.53 -17.77 12.92
N ILE A 5 0.03 -16.59 13.27
CA ILE A 5 -1.37 -16.21 13.02
C ILE A 5 -1.72 -16.17 11.52
N PHE A 6 -0.71 -16.17 10.64
CA PHE A 6 -0.87 -16.12 9.18
C PHE A 6 -0.90 -17.52 8.55
N LYS A 7 -0.56 -18.59 9.30
CA LYS A 7 -0.57 -19.95 8.78
C LYS A 7 -1.96 -20.29 8.23
N GLU A 8 -1.99 -20.74 6.97
CA GLU A 8 -3.21 -21.12 6.24
C GLU A 8 -4.25 -19.99 6.07
N LYS A 9 -3.85 -18.74 6.32
CA LYS A 9 -4.69 -17.58 6.03
C LYS A 9 -4.57 -17.20 4.56
N VAL A 10 -5.69 -16.98 3.92
CA VAL A 10 -5.75 -16.51 2.53
C VAL A 10 -5.56 -15.00 2.50
N VAL A 11 -4.50 -14.57 1.81
CA VAL A 11 -4.09 -13.16 1.74
C VAL A 11 -4.03 -12.70 0.29
N ILE A 12 -4.82 -11.69 -0.07
CA ILE A 12 -4.64 -10.95 -1.33
C ILE A 12 -3.66 -9.82 -1.10
N ILE A 13 -2.67 -9.68 -2.00
CA ILE A 13 -1.72 -8.55 -2.00
C ILE A 13 -1.76 -7.87 -3.36
N THR A 14 -2.24 -6.63 -3.42
CA THR A 14 -2.18 -5.82 -4.64
C THR A 14 -0.81 -5.15 -4.79
N GLY A 15 -0.33 -5.00 -6.04
CA GLY A 15 1.01 -4.49 -6.29
C GLY A 15 2.13 -5.43 -5.80
N ALA A 16 1.89 -6.74 -5.85
CA ALA A 16 2.77 -7.76 -5.30
C ALA A 16 4.06 -7.99 -6.12
N SER A 17 4.16 -7.49 -7.34
CA SER A 17 5.31 -7.75 -8.23
C SER A 17 6.61 -7.04 -7.83
N SER A 18 6.60 -6.12 -6.85
CA SER A 18 7.79 -5.37 -6.44
C SER A 18 7.65 -4.70 -5.07
N GLY A 19 8.78 -4.21 -4.53
CA GLY A 19 8.82 -3.37 -3.34
C GLY A 19 8.13 -3.99 -2.12
N ILE A 20 7.33 -3.19 -1.41
CA ILE A 20 6.65 -3.60 -0.18
C ILE A 20 5.74 -4.81 -0.41
N GLY A 21 4.97 -4.82 -1.51
CA GLY A 21 4.04 -5.92 -1.81
C GLY A 21 4.75 -7.24 -2.03
N ARG A 22 5.87 -7.25 -2.77
CA ARG A 22 6.70 -8.43 -2.97
C ARG A 22 7.31 -8.94 -1.66
N GLU A 23 7.83 -8.04 -0.85
CA GLU A 23 8.44 -8.42 0.42
C GLU A 23 7.41 -8.95 1.43
N LEU A 24 6.20 -8.36 1.46
CA LEU A 24 5.08 -8.91 2.24
C LEU A 24 4.73 -10.33 1.80
N ALA A 25 4.71 -10.58 0.48
CA ALA A 25 4.45 -11.93 -0.05
C ALA A 25 5.49 -12.93 0.45
N TYR A 26 6.78 -12.58 0.40
CA TYR A 26 7.87 -13.45 0.86
C TYR A 26 7.81 -13.75 2.36
N GLN A 27 7.56 -12.74 3.19
CA GLN A 27 7.47 -12.93 4.64
C GLN A 27 6.21 -13.67 5.07
N LEU A 28 5.09 -13.49 4.38
CA LEU A 28 3.86 -14.26 4.60
C LEU A 28 4.01 -15.72 4.15
N ALA A 29 4.68 -15.94 3.01
CA ALA A 29 4.99 -17.27 2.52
C ALA A 29 5.78 -18.09 3.54
N ALA A 30 6.85 -17.50 4.10
CA ALA A 30 7.65 -18.12 5.15
C ALA A 30 6.88 -18.40 6.46
N GLN A 31 5.70 -17.81 6.62
CA GLN A 31 4.79 -18.04 7.74
C GLN A 31 3.64 -19.00 7.41
N GLY A 32 3.65 -19.61 6.21
CA GLY A 32 2.67 -20.61 5.78
C GLY A 32 1.31 -20.01 5.37
N ALA A 33 1.26 -18.74 4.97
CA ALA A 33 0.05 -18.14 4.41
C ALA A 33 -0.24 -18.68 2.99
N TRP A 34 -1.50 -18.63 2.58
CA TRP A 34 -1.93 -18.89 1.20
C TRP A 34 -2.12 -17.56 0.49
N LEU A 35 -1.50 -17.40 -0.68
CA LEU A 35 -1.32 -16.08 -1.29
C LEU A 35 -2.04 -15.98 -2.63
N SER A 36 -2.77 -14.89 -2.83
CA SER A 36 -3.23 -14.41 -4.12
C SER A 36 -2.50 -13.11 -4.43
N LEU A 37 -1.55 -13.19 -5.35
CA LEU A 37 -0.66 -12.09 -5.72
C LEU A 37 -1.25 -11.38 -6.93
N ALA A 38 -1.42 -10.05 -6.85
CA ALA A 38 -2.00 -9.26 -7.91
C ALA A 38 -1.08 -8.13 -8.39
N ALA A 39 -0.87 -8.05 -9.70
CA ALA A 39 -0.19 -6.97 -10.39
C ALA A 39 -0.49 -7.04 -11.89
N ARG A 40 -0.15 -5.99 -12.66
CA ARG A 40 -0.42 -5.92 -14.11
C ARG A 40 0.47 -6.82 -14.97
N HIS A 41 1.73 -7.02 -14.57
CA HIS A 41 2.74 -7.77 -15.34
C HIS A 41 2.84 -9.19 -14.79
N ILE A 42 2.25 -10.13 -15.50
CA ILE A 42 2.14 -11.53 -15.05
C ILE A 42 3.51 -12.20 -14.92
N GLU A 43 4.46 -11.97 -15.83
CA GLU A 43 5.78 -12.61 -15.79
C GLU A 43 6.56 -12.26 -14.51
N ARG A 44 6.51 -10.97 -14.10
CA ARG A 44 7.14 -10.52 -12.85
C ARG A 44 6.40 -11.09 -11.63
N LEU A 45 5.09 -11.26 -11.74
CA LEU A 45 4.27 -11.79 -10.66
C LEU A 45 4.51 -13.29 -10.48
N ASP A 46 4.67 -14.03 -11.57
CA ASP A 46 4.99 -15.46 -11.54
C ASP A 46 6.36 -15.74 -10.90
N SER A 47 7.35 -14.90 -11.15
CA SER A 47 8.64 -15.00 -10.44
C SER A 47 8.47 -14.87 -8.92
N VAL A 48 7.58 -13.95 -8.47
CA VAL A 48 7.29 -13.79 -7.04
C VAL A 48 6.50 -14.98 -6.50
N ARG A 49 5.52 -15.49 -7.26
CA ARG A 49 4.74 -16.69 -6.91
C ARG A 49 5.65 -17.89 -6.68
N THR A 50 6.53 -18.19 -7.66
CA THR A 50 7.48 -19.30 -7.57
C THR A 50 8.37 -19.19 -6.32
N GLU A 51 8.86 -18.00 -6.00
CA GLU A 51 9.66 -17.79 -4.78
C GLU A 51 8.82 -17.98 -3.50
N CYS A 52 7.54 -17.56 -3.51
CA CYS A 52 6.64 -17.82 -2.38
C CYS A 52 6.40 -19.33 -2.17
N GLU A 53 6.22 -20.09 -3.25
CA GLU A 53 6.06 -21.55 -3.19
C GLU A 53 7.33 -22.23 -2.66
N ARG A 54 8.52 -21.77 -3.10
CA ARG A 54 9.81 -22.25 -2.57
C ARG A 54 9.96 -21.99 -1.06
N ARG A 55 9.29 -20.95 -0.53
CA ARG A 55 9.24 -20.62 0.91
C ARG A 55 8.14 -21.38 1.66
N GLY A 56 7.39 -22.26 0.99
CA GLY A 56 6.40 -23.14 1.61
C GLY A 56 4.95 -22.63 1.58
N ALA A 57 4.66 -21.55 0.83
CA ALA A 57 3.28 -21.08 0.64
C ALA A 57 2.57 -21.82 -0.50
N LYS A 58 1.23 -21.86 -0.43
CA LYS A 58 0.40 -22.00 -1.64
C LYS A 58 0.22 -20.61 -2.23
N ALA A 59 0.46 -20.42 -3.53
CA ALA A 59 0.36 -19.11 -4.15
C ALA A 59 -0.23 -19.16 -5.56
N ILE A 60 -1.11 -18.21 -5.88
CA ILE A 60 -1.58 -17.95 -7.24
C ILE A 60 -1.19 -16.54 -7.67
N ALA A 61 -0.93 -16.38 -8.95
CA ALA A 61 -0.69 -15.09 -9.59
C ALA A 61 -1.92 -14.70 -10.43
N VAL A 62 -2.44 -13.49 -10.18
CA VAL A 62 -3.59 -12.95 -10.92
C VAL A 62 -3.18 -11.62 -11.54
N SER A 63 -3.15 -11.57 -12.89
CA SER A 63 -2.96 -10.30 -13.59
C SER A 63 -4.18 -9.41 -13.35
N ALA A 64 -3.97 -8.23 -12.75
CA ALA A 64 -5.03 -7.27 -12.49
C ALA A 64 -4.49 -5.84 -12.43
N ASP A 65 -5.18 -4.92 -13.13
CA ASP A 65 -5.05 -3.49 -12.90
C ASP A 65 -6.12 -3.05 -11.90
N VAL A 66 -5.69 -2.60 -10.72
CA VAL A 66 -6.62 -2.17 -9.67
C VAL A 66 -7.42 -0.91 -10.02
N SER A 67 -7.03 -0.17 -11.07
CA SER A 67 -7.80 0.96 -11.56
C SER A 67 -9.07 0.57 -12.34
N ASP A 68 -9.22 -0.73 -12.62
CA ASP A 68 -10.37 -1.33 -13.31
C ASP A 68 -11.22 -2.15 -12.32
N PRO A 69 -12.47 -1.77 -12.06
CA PRO A 69 -13.35 -2.47 -11.12
C PRO A 69 -13.65 -3.91 -11.53
N VAL A 70 -13.71 -4.20 -12.85
CA VAL A 70 -13.99 -5.56 -13.35
C VAL A 70 -12.81 -6.49 -13.04
N GLN A 71 -11.57 -6.02 -13.22
CA GLN A 71 -10.38 -6.79 -12.89
C GLN A 71 -10.22 -6.95 -11.37
N CYS A 72 -10.65 -5.97 -10.57
CA CYS A 72 -10.71 -6.14 -9.11
C CYS A 72 -11.73 -7.21 -8.70
N ALA A 73 -12.91 -7.23 -9.30
CA ALA A 73 -13.91 -8.28 -9.06
C ALA A 73 -13.36 -9.66 -9.41
N GLU A 74 -12.72 -9.78 -10.57
CA GLU A 74 -12.13 -11.02 -11.05
C GLU A 74 -10.99 -11.53 -10.15
N LEU A 75 -10.15 -10.63 -9.62
CA LEU A 75 -9.12 -10.98 -8.64
C LEU A 75 -9.74 -11.65 -7.40
N ILE A 76 -10.80 -11.05 -6.85
CA ILE A 76 -11.46 -11.60 -5.67
C ILE A 76 -12.14 -12.93 -6.00
N ARG A 77 -12.86 -13.00 -7.13
CA ARG A 77 -13.52 -14.23 -7.58
C ARG A 77 -12.55 -15.39 -7.71
N LYS A 78 -11.44 -15.21 -8.45
CA LYS A 78 -10.39 -16.25 -8.62
C LYS A 78 -9.77 -16.68 -7.30
N THR A 79 -9.56 -15.74 -6.38
CA THR A 79 -9.01 -16.05 -5.06
C THR A 79 -9.97 -16.94 -4.27
N VAL A 80 -11.25 -16.59 -4.25
CA VAL A 80 -12.27 -17.35 -3.49
C VAL A 80 -12.57 -18.68 -4.14
N GLU A 81 -12.61 -18.77 -5.45
CA GLU A 81 -12.76 -20.05 -6.17
C GLU A 81 -11.62 -21.01 -5.86
N HIS A 82 -10.38 -20.51 -5.77
CA HIS A 82 -9.21 -21.33 -5.54
C HIS A 82 -9.05 -21.76 -4.07
N TYR A 83 -9.36 -20.88 -3.11
CA TYR A 83 -9.11 -21.12 -1.68
C TYR A 83 -10.36 -21.25 -0.83
N SER A 84 -11.56 -21.02 -1.39
CA SER A 84 -12.86 -21.05 -0.72
C SER A 84 -13.03 -20.08 0.45
N ARG A 85 -12.11 -19.13 0.60
CA ARG A 85 -12.10 -18.11 1.67
C ARG A 85 -11.22 -16.90 1.35
N LEU A 86 -11.39 -15.84 2.12
CA LEU A 86 -10.49 -14.69 2.15
C LEU A 86 -10.37 -14.16 3.58
N ASP A 87 -9.14 -14.09 4.11
CA ASP A 87 -8.88 -13.63 5.48
C ASP A 87 -8.28 -12.22 5.54
N ILE A 88 -7.43 -11.87 4.57
CA ILE A 88 -6.69 -10.59 4.60
C ILE A 88 -6.64 -9.99 3.19
N LEU A 89 -6.99 -8.70 3.09
CA LEU A 89 -6.77 -7.90 1.88
C LEU A 89 -5.72 -6.83 2.15
N VAL A 90 -4.63 -6.83 1.37
CA VAL A 90 -3.58 -5.81 1.42
C VAL A 90 -3.68 -4.91 0.20
N ASN A 91 -4.27 -3.73 0.38
CA ASN A 91 -4.31 -2.65 -0.61
C ASN A 91 -2.96 -1.92 -0.61
N ASN A 92 -2.00 -2.43 -1.39
CA ASN A 92 -0.64 -1.91 -1.49
C ASN A 92 -0.32 -1.32 -2.86
N ALA A 93 -1.03 -1.70 -3.92
CA ALA A 93 -0.82 -1.11 -5.24
C ALA A 93 -0.87 0.42 -5.19
N GLY A 94 0.08 1.07 -5.86
CA GLY A 94 0.14 2.52 -5.86
C GLY A 94 1.17 3.09 -6.83
N LYS A 95 0.94 4.34 -7.20
CA LYS A 95 1.83 5.20 -7.98
C LYS A 95 2.06 6.51 -7.25
N THR A 96 3.17 7.17 -7.55
CA THR A 96 3.53 8.49 -7.00
C THR A 96 3.85 9.48 -8.12
N MET A 97 4.03 10.75 -7.78
CA MET A 97 4.47 11.80 -8.72
C MET A 97 5.67 12.56 -8.14
N TYR A 98 6.39 13.24 -9.03
CA TYR A 98 7.57 14.05 -8.71
C TYR A 98 7.64 15.25 -9.64
N THR A 99 6.75 16.24 -9.44
CA THR A 99 6.75 17.49 -10.18
C THR A 99 6.02 18.55 -9.39
N ASN A 100 6.46 19.83 -9.46
CA ASN A 100 5.67 20.92 -8.92
C ASN A 100 4.35 21.07 -9.68
N PHE A 101 3.34 21.61 -9.04
CA PHE A 101 2.03 21.74 -9.65
C PHE A 101 2.07 22.65 -10.90
N GLU A 102 2.81 23.73 -10.85
CA GLU A 102 2.99 24.69 -11.96
C GLU A 102 3.71 24.11 -13.18
N ASP A 103 4.53 23.04 -12.97
CA ASP A 103 5.29 22.39 -14.04
C ASP A 103 4.54 21.20 -14.67
N VAL A 104 3.31 20.89 -14.22
CA VAL A 104 2.52 19.75 -14.72
C VAL A 104 2.02 20.04 -16.13
N GLY A 105 2.49 19.29 -17.12
CA GLY A 105 2.05 19.38 -18.50
C GLY A 105 0.89 18.42 -18.85
N ASP A 106 0.65 17.39 -18.04
CA ASP A 106 -0.45 16.42 -18.23
C ASP A 106 -1.30 16.28 -16.97
N LEU A 107 -2.46 16.92 -16.95
CA LEU A 107 -3.39 16.88 -15.81
C LEU A 107 -3.99 15.47 -15.57
N THR A 108 -3.95 14.58 -16.55
CA THR A 108 -4.43 13.19 -16.36
C THR A 108 -3.65 12.42 -15.30
N ILE A 109 -2.46 12.90 -14.90
CA ILE A 109 -1.68 12.36 -13.79
C ILE A 109 -2.51 12.30 -12.50
N PHE A 110 -3.30 13.34 -12.22
CA PHE A 110 -4.13 13.41 -11.00
C PHE A 110 -5.21 12.35 -11.00
N GLU A 111 -5.90 12.15 -12.14
CA GLU A 111 -6.89 11.09 -12.30
C GLU A 111 -6.23 9.70 -12.17
N LYS A 112 -5.11 9.47 -12.85
CA LYS A 112 -4.36 8.21 -12.78
C LYS A 112 -3.95 7.87 -11.34
N LEU A 113 -3.50 8.86 -10.57
CA LEU A 113 -3.16 8.69 -9.16
C LEU A 113 -4.38 8.35 -8.30
N MET A 114 -5.50 9.05 -8.50
CA MET A 114 -6.75 8.77 -7.80
C MET A 114 -7.28 7.39 -8.15
N ARG A 115 -7.30 7.01 -9.42
CA ARG A 115 -7.76 5.69 -9.86
C ARG A 115 -6.98 4.55 -9.22
N VAL A 116 -5.65 4.61 -9.26
CA VAL A 116 -4.80 3.53 -8.72
C VAL A 116 -4.78 3.53 -7.20
N ASN A 117 -4.49 4.68 -6.57
CA ASN A 117 -4.20 4.72 -5.13
C ASN A 117 -5.45 4.69 -4.26
N TYR A 118 -6.53 5.33 -4.72
CA TYR A 118 -7.79 5.45 -3.97
C TYR A 118 -8.84 4.50 -4.50
N LEU A 119 -9.31 4.69 -5.74
CA LEU A 119 -10.41 3.89 -6.28
C LEU A 119 -10.04 2.40 -6.36
N GLY A 120 -8.80 2.06 -6.70
CA GLY A 120 -8.34 0.67 -6.68
C GLY A 120 -8.47 0.02 -5.30
N SER A 121 -8.20 0.79 -4.23
CA SER A 121 -8.41 0.30 -2.86
C SER A 121 -9.91 0.15 -2.54
N VAL A 122 -10.75 1.07 -3.04
CA VAL A 122 -12.21 1.00 -2.89
C VAL A 122 -12.75 -0.25 -3.60
N TYR A 123 -12.40 -0.45 -4.88
CA TYR A 123 -12.90 -1.58 -5.68
C TYR A 123 -12.51 -2.93 -5.08
N CYS A 124 -11.21 -3.12 -4.79
CA CYS A 124 -10.76 -4.36 -4.16
C CYS A 124 -11.46 -4.61 -2.83
N THR A 125 -11.64 -3.57 -2.02
CA THR A 125 -12.31 -3.70 -0.72
C THR A 125 -13.80 -4.01 -0.87
N TYR A 126 -14.48 -3.38 -1.82
CA TYR A 126 -15.89 -3.60 -2.08
C TYR A 126 -16.18 -5.08 -2.38
N TYR A 127 -15.46 -5.67 -3.33
CA TYR A 127 -15.64 -7.07 -3.71
C TYR A 127 -15.14 -8.06 -2.65
N ALA A 128 -14.12 -7.69 -1.87
CA ALA A 128 -13.59 -8.56 -0.81
C ALA A 128 -14.43 -8.56 0.47
N LEU A 129 -15.18 -7.49 0.73
CA LEU A 129 -15.84 -7.25 2.01
C LEU A 129 -16.80 -8.37 2.45
N PRO A 130 -17.65 -8.97 1.59
CA PRO A 130 -18.53 -10.07 1.99
C PRO A 130 -17.75 -11.24 2.60
N TYR A 131 -16.64 -11.63 1.99
CA TYR A 131 -15.80 -12.75 2.43
C TYR A 131 -15.01 -12.40 3.70
N LEU A 132 -14.52 -11.17 3.80
CA LEU A 132 -13.83 -10.69 5.00
C LEU A 132 -14.78 -10.60 6.22
N LYS A 133 -16.06 -10.33 6.01
CA LYS A 133 -17.07 -10.40 7.08
C LYS A 133 -17.23 -11.83 7.62
N GLN A 134 -17.27 -12.82 6.73
CA GLN A 134 -17.41 -14.24 7.11
C GLN A 134 -16.20 -14.73 7.94
N THR A 135 -15.01 -14.28 7.62
CA THR A 135 -13.78 -14.70 8.30
C THR A 135 -13.37 -13.78 9.47
N GLN A 136 -14.15 -12.72 9.75
CA GLN A 136 -13.77 -11.66 10.68
C GLN A 136 -12.37 -11.12 10.33
N GLY A 137 -12.15 -10.90 9.04
CA GLY A 137 -10.86 -10.72 8.42
C GLY A 137 -10.18 -9.37 8.71
N ARG A 138 -9.19 -9.05 7.88
CA ARG A 138 -8.36 -7.85 8.03
C ARG A 138 -8.22 -7.13 6.70
N ILE A 139 -8.36 -5.82 6.72
CA ILE A 139 -8.07 -4.92 5.60
C ILE A 139 -6.84 -4.11 5.96
N VAL A 140 -5.90 -4.02 5.03
CA VAL A 140 -4.68 -3.22 5.18
C VAL A 140 -4.62 -2.19 4.07
N GLY A 141 -4.50 -0.92 4.43
CA GLY A 141 -4.27 0.17 3.50
C GLY A 141 -2.83 0.68 3.60
N VAL A 142 -2.01 0.45 2.56
CA VAL A 142 -0.65 0.99 2.51
C VAL A 142 -0.68 2.39 1.92
N SER A 143 -0.75 3.39 2.81
CA SER A 143 -0.72 4.80 2.48
C SER A 143 0.73 5.33 2.42
N SER A 144 1.00 6.49 2.96
CA SER A 144 2.29 7.16 3.08
C SER A 144 2.20 8.24 4.15
N LEU A 145 3.31 8.73 4.65
CA LEU A 145 3.35 9.98 5.44
C LEU A 145 2.71 11.16 4.69
N THR A 146 2.78 11.16 3.35
CA THR A 146 2.09 12.15 2.52
C THR A 146 0.56 12.03 2.56
N GLY A 147 0.01 10.95 3.10
CA GLY A 147 -1.43 10.82 3.42
C GLY A 147 -1.82 11.46 4.75
N LYS A 148 -0.89 12.04 5.48
CA LYS A 148 -1.10 12.81 6.73
C LYS A 148 -0.65 14.26 6.62
N THR A 149 0.25 14.57 5.68
CA THR A 149 0.80 15.92 5.48
C THR A 149 1.09 16.19 4.01
N GLY A 150 1.02 17.45 3.59
CA GLY A 150 1.47 17.89 2.27
C GLY A 150 2.99 17.79 2.13
N VAL A 151 3.45 17.52 0.92
CA VAL A 151 4.87 17.52 0.57
C VAL A 151 5.00 18.16 -0.81
N PRO A 152 5.86 19.16 -1.02
CA PRO A 152 6.10 19.74 -2.33
C PRO A 152 6.38 18.67 -3.39
N THR A 153 6.05 18.94 -4.64
CA THR A 153 6.19 18.04 -5.80
C THR A 153 5.27 16.80 -5.79
N ARG A 154 4.40 16.65 -4.81
CA ARG A 154 3.58 15.43 -4.61
C ARG A 154 2.09 15.73 -4.41
N SER A 155 1.57 16.84 -4.90
CA SER A 155 0.19 17.30 -4.64
C SER A 155 -0.86 16.25 -4.97
N GLY A 156 -0.86 15.67 -6.16
CA GLY A 156 -1.81 14.62 -6.56
C GLY A 156 -1.62 13.30 -5.80
N TYR A 157 -0.37 12.94 -5.52
CA TYR A 157 -0.08 11.77 -4.70
C TYR A 157 -0.59 11.94 -3.26
N ALA A 158 -0.30 13.09 -2.65
CA ALA A 158 -0.79 13.40 -1.31
C ALA A 158 -2.32 13.39 -1.26
N ALA A 159 -2.99 14.02 -2.24
CA ALA A 159 -4.45 14.02 -2.35
C ALA A 159 -5.00 12.58 -2.40
N SER A 160 -4.45 11.71 -3.24
CA SER A 160 -4.91 10.32 -3.37
C SER A 160 -4.70 9.50 -2.08
N LYS A 161 -3.60 9.75 -1.35
CA LYS A 161 -3.31 9.05 -0.08
C LYS A 161 -4.12 9.59 1.10
N HIS A 162 -4.53 10.86 1.08
CA HIS A 162 -5.52 11.41 2.03
C HIS A 162 -6.92 10.85 1.75
N ALA A 163 -7.35 10.79 0.48
CA ALA A 163 -8.62 10.18 0.09
C ALA A 163 -8.71 8.72 0.56
N MET A 164 -7.64 7.93 0.34
CA MET A 164 -7.55 6.56 0.85
C MET A 164 -7.67 6.51 2.38
N ALA A 165 -7.02 7.43 3.11
CA ALA A 165 -7.08 7.46 4.57
C ALA A 165 -8.49 7.76 5.07
N GLY A 166 -9.15 8.78 4.51
CA GLY A 166 -10.53 9.14 4.88
C GLY A 166 -11.53 8.00 4.61
N PHE A 167 -11.41 7.33 3.47
CA PHE A 167 -12.22 6.16 3.15
C PHE A 167 -12.07 5.04 4.19
N PHE A 168 -10.85 4.64 4.50
CA PHE A 168 -10.62 3.56 5.45
C PHE A 168 -10.92 3.95 6.90
N ASP A 169 -10.84 5.23 7.26
CA ASP A 169 -11.25 5.70 8.58
C ASP A 169 -12.77 5.56 8.77
N SER A 170 -13.58 5.89 7.75
CA SER A 170 -15.03 5.69 7.75
C SER A 170 -15.38 4.20 7.73
N LEU A 171 -14.81 3.45 6.80
CA LEU A 171 -15.08 2.01 6.66
C LEU A 171 -14.79 1.23 7.94
N ARG A 172 -13.75 1.60 8.69
CA ARG A 172 -13.39 0.95 9.97
C ARG A 172 -14.55 0.97 10.95
N ILE A 173 -15.30 2.08 10.99
CA ILE A 173 -16.47 2.23 11.89
C ILE A 173 -17.60 1.37 11.37
N GLU A 174 -17.88 1.40 10.08
CA GLU A 174 -18.97 0.66 9.45
C GLU A 174 -18.83 -0.86 9.61
N VAL A 175 -17.59 -1.40 9.53
CA VAL A 175 -17.34 -2.85 9.58
C VAL A 175 -17.06 -3.37 10.99
N ALA A 176 -17.00 -2.52 12.01
CA ALA A 176 -16.65 -2.91 13.37
C ALA A 176 -17.58 -3.99 13.95
N GLN A 177 -18.89 -3.89 13.69
CA GLN A 177 -19.90 -4.88 14.10
C GLN A 177 -19.62 -6.29 13.53
N HIS A 178 -18.93 -6.38 12.38
CA HIS A 178 -18.55 -7.65 11.75
C HIS A 178 -17.16 -8.15 12.21
N LYS A 179 -16.54 -7.48 13.19
CA LYS A 179 -15.17 -7.79 13.68
C LYS A 179 -14.10 -7.76 12.60
N VAL A 180 -14.35 -7.07 11.48
CA VAL A 180 -13.34 -6.81 10.44
C VAL A 180 -12.45 -5.66 10.90
N SER A 181 -11.14 -5.88 10.91
CA SER A 181 -10.20 -4.82 11.29
C SER A 181 -9.66 -4.10 10.07
N VAL A 182 -9.48 -2.78 10.18
CA VAL A 182 -8.86 -1.93 9.16
C VAL A 182 -7.61 -1.31 9.72
N THR A 183 -6.45 -1.65 9.14
CA THR A 183 -5.13 -1.17 9.56
C THR A 183 -4.55 -0.24 8.50
N MET A 184 -4.32 1.02 8.85
CA MET A 184 -3.67 1.99 7.97
C MET A 184 -2.17 2.05 8.24
N ILE A 185 -1.39 2.00 7.18
CA ILE A 185 0.07 2.03 7.22
C ILE A 185 0.58 3.30 6.57
N TYR A 186 1.42 4.04 7.28
CA TYR A 186 2.02 5.30 6.83
C TYR A 186 3.56 5.18 6.84
N PRO A 187 4.14 4.56 5.79
CA PRO A 187 5.59 4.51 5.64
C PRO A 187 6.16 5.90 5.35
N GLY A 188 7.41 6.10 5.78
CA GLY A 188 8.27 7.16 5.23
C GLY A 188 8.90 6.71 3.92
N PHE A 189 10.17 7.07 3.71
CA PHE A 189 10.93 6.56 2.58
C PHE A 189 11.32 5.10 2.83
N VAL A 190 10.99 4.24 1.86
CA VAL A 190 11.32 2.80 1.86
C VAL A 190 12.13 2.48 0.60
N ALA A 191 13.11 1.60 0.71
CA ALA A 191 13.97 1.16 -0.40
C ALA A 191 13.17 0.33 -1.41
N THR A 192 12.47 1.01 -2.32
CA THR A 192 11.66 0.40 -3.38
C THR A 192 11.82 1.18 -4.67
N GLY A 193 11.71 0.55 -5.83
CA GLY A 193 11.75 1.23 -7.14
C GLY A 193 10.50 2.07 -7.47
N VAL A 194 9.67 2.43 -6.48
CA VAL A 194 8.45 3.23 -6.72
C VAL A 194 8.77 4.67 -7.14
N ARG A 195 9.90 5.20 -6.69
CA ARG A 195 10.33 6.57 -6.98
C ARG A 195 10.78 6.74 -8.42
N GLU A 196 11.49 5.76 -8.96
CA GLU A 196 11.92 5.72 -10.38
C GLU A 196 10.72 5.64 -11.32
N ARG A 197 9.63 5.02 -10.86
CA ARG A 197 8.35 4.90 -11.58
C ARG A 197 7.36 6.03 -11.28
N ALA A 198 7.79 7.09 -10.57
CA ALA A 198 6.97 8.26 -10.30
C ALA A 198 6.63 9.00 -11.60
N PHE A 199 5.43 9.57 -11.68
CA PHE A 199 5.08 10.47 -12.79
C PHE A 199 5.89 11.76 -12.70
N GLY A 200 6.58 12.10 -13.79
CA GLY A 200 7.18 13.41 -14.04
C GLY A 200 6.17 14.40 -14.61
N LYS A 201 6.64 15.56 -15.03
CA LYS A 201 5.83 16.67 -15.56
C LYS A 201 4.99 16.30 -16.79
N ASP A 202 5.46 15.38 -17.60
CA ASP A 202 4.87 14.90 -18.86
C ASP A 202 4.06 13.62 -18.70
N GLY A 203 3.83 13.17 -17.45
CA GLY A 203 3.13 11.90 -17.17
C GLY A 203 3.98 10.65 -17.40
N GLN A 204 5.23 10.77 -17.81
CA GLN A 204 6.16 9.66 -17.97
C GLN A 204 6.90 9.37 -16.65
N SER A 205 7.50 8.17 -16.55
CA SER A 205 8.31 7.81 -15.38
C SER A 205 9.62 8.62 -15.35
N VAL A 206 9.96 9.18 -14.18
CA VAL A 206 11.18 10.01 -14.01
C VAL A 206 12.49 9.23 -14.12
N GLY A 207 12.46 7.90 -14.02
CA GLY A 207 13.62 7.00 -14.23
C GLY A 207 14.70 7.05 -13.15
N ARG A 208 14.64 7.98 -12.19
CA ARG A 208 15.65 8.16 -11.13
C ARG A 208 15.03 8.48 -9.78
N SER A 209 15.73 8.16 -8.69
CA SER A 209 15.40 8.61 -7.34
C SER A 209 16.20 9.86 -7.00
N THR A 210 15.53 10.84 -6.39
CA THR A 210 16.17 12.10 -5.91
C THR A 210 16.46 12.06 -4.41
N VAL A 211 16.10 10.98 -3.71
CA VAL A 211 16.28 10.84 -2.25
C VAL A 211 17.62 10.16 -1.97
N ARG A 212 18.42 10.71 -1.05
CA ARG A 212 19.67 10.13 -0.59
C ARG A 212 19.43 8.85 0.20
N ASP A 213 20.29 7.84 0.02
CA ASP A 213 20.09 6.48 0.57
C ASP A 213 20.16 6.38 2.11
N GLY A 214 20.78 7.35 2.81
CA GLY A 214 20.98 7.30 4.26
C GLY A 214 19.73 7.42 5.14
N GLU A 215 18.57 7.78 4.59
CA GLU A 215 17.32 7.96 5.34
C GLU A 215 16.21 6.97 4.93
N VAL A 216 16.56 5.94 4.19
CA VAL A 216 15.60 5.02 3.57
C VAL A 216 15.47 3.74 4.39
N MET A 217 14.26 3.41 4.81
CA MET A 217 14.00 2.17 5.56
C MET A 217 14.17 0.96 4.63
N PRO A 218 14.89 -0.11 5.04
CA PRO A 218 14.90 -1.38 4.32
C PRO A 218 13.47 -1.92 4.13
N VAL A 219 13.19 -2.49 2.95
CA VAL A 219 11.86 -2.99 2.62
C VAL A 219 11.45 -4.16 3.52
N GLU A 220 12.41 -4.97 3.95
CA GLU A 220 12.23 -6.09 4.87
C GLU A 220 11.71 -5.60 6.23
N ARG A 221 12.31 -4.52 6.75
CA ARG A 221 11.89 -3.91 8.00
C ARG A 221 10.49 -3.31 7.90
N CYS A 222 10.19 -2.65 6.78
CA CYS A 222 8.87 -2.13 6.50
C CYS A 222 7.81 -3.25 6.53
N ALA A 223 8.04 -4.35 5.83
CA ALA A 223 7.14 -5.50 5.79
C ALA A 223 6.95 -6.12 7.18
N GLN A 224 8.01 -6.30 7.97
CA GLN A 224 7.92 -6.80 9.35
C GLN A 224 7.01 -5.94 10.23
N ILE A 225 7.13 -4.60 10.12
CA ILE A 225 6.29 -3.67 10.88
C ILE A 225 4.83 -3.81 10.45
N ILE A 226 4.56 -3.90 9.14
CA ILE A 226 3.21 -4.11 8.60
C ILE A 226 2.61 -5.40 9.15
N LEU A 227 3.30 -6.53 9.02
CA LEU A 227 2.79 -7.82 9.47
C LEU A 227 2.51 -7.84 10.97
N ARG A 228 3.40 -7.25 11.78
CA ARG A 228 3.17 -7.10 13.23
C ARG A 228 1.92 -6.27 13.52
N ALA A 229 1.70 -5.17 12.79
CA ALA A 229 0.52 -4.32 12.95
C ALA A 229 -0.77 -5.06 12.56
N VAL A 230 -0.74 -5.80 11.47
CA VAL A 230 -1.85 -6.63 10.99
C VAL A 230 -2.18 -7.75 11.98
N ALA A 231 -1.15 -8.41 12.52
CA ALA A 231 -1.31 -9.43 13.55
C ALA A 231 -2.06 -8.89 14.78
N GLN A 232 -1.68 -7.71 15.23
CA GLN A 232 -2.23 -7.02 16.40
C GLN A 232 -3.52 -6.23 16.11
N ARG A 233 -4.06 -6.29 14.90
CA ARG A 233 -5.23 -5.50 14.46
C ARG A 233 -5.11 -4.00 14.80
N LYS A 234 -3.92 -3.42 14.67
CA LYS A 234 -3.70 -2.00 14.96
C LYS A 234 -4.52 -1.13 14.03
N ARG A 235 -5.09 -0.04 14.59
CA ARG A 235 -5.82 0.95 13.81
C ARG A 235 -4.93 1.61 12.75
N GLU A 236 -3.75 2.07 13.16
CA GLU A 236 -2.79 2.69 12.26
C GLU A 236 -1.35 2.55 12.76
N VAL A 237 -0.40 2.66 11.83
CA VAL A 237 1.04 2.72 12.14
C VAL A 237 1.72 3.79 11.31
N VAL A 238 2.26 4.80 11.98
CA VAL A 238 3.23 5.74 11.43
C VAL A 238 4.63 5.19 11.72
N MET A 239 5.38 4.86 10.66
CA MET A 239 6.60 4.05 10.81
C MET A 239 7.83 4.82 11.31
N THR A 240 7.85 6.14 11.17
CA THR A 240 9.02 6.95 11.56
C THR A 240 8.70 7.86 12.74
N LEU A 241 9.70 8.07 13.62
CA LEU A 241 9.55 8.99 14.75
C LEU A 241 9.32 10.43 14.27
N ARG A 242 10.07 10.87 13.24
CA ARG A 242 9.89 12.19 12.61
C ARG A 242 8.45 12.35 12.08
N GLY A 243 7.87 11.32 11.46
CA GLY A 243 6.48 11.34 11.01
C GLY A 243 5.47 11.48 12.15
N LYS A 244 5.69 10.77 13.27
CA LYS A 244 4.83 10.88 14.47
C LYS A 244 4.89 12.30 15.05
N ILE A 245 6.08 12.84 15.25
CA ILE A 245 6.28 14.21 15.75
C ILE A 245 5.68 15.23 14.78
N GLY A 246 5.93 15.09 13.47
CA GLY A 246 5.40 15.97 12.44
C GLY A 246 3.87 16.03 12.40
N MET A 247 3.18 14.92 12.67
CA MET A 247 1.71 14.91 12.76
C MET A 247 1.20 15.77 13.93
N TRP A 248 1.79 15.65 15.11
CA TRP A 248 1.42 16.48 16.28
C TRP A 248 1.81 17.94 16.06
N LEU A 249 3.01 18.17 15.52
CA LEU A 249 3.48 19.51 15.22
C LEU A 249 2.59 20.22 14.20
N LYS A 250 2.05 19.49 13.21
CA LYS A 250 1.11 20.05 12.22
C LYS A 250 -0.16 20.62 12.87
N LEU A 251 -0.64 20.04 13.96
CA LEU A 251 -1.82 20.52 14.69
C LEU A 251 -1.54 21.80 15.47
N LEU A 252 -0.31 21.95 15.98
CA LEU A 252 0.07 23.06 16.87
C LEU A 252 0.81 24.19 16.12
N ALA A 253 1.64 23.86 15.14
CA ALA A 253 2.49 24.79 14.43
C ALA A 253 2.57 24.44 12.91
N PRO A 254 1.46 24.52 12.14
CA PRO A 254 1.42 24.09 10.74
C PRO A 254 2.45 24.82 9.86
N ARG A 255 2.65 26.13 10.04
CA ARG A 255 3.65 26.91 9.29
C ARG A 255 5.08 26.42 9.47
N LEU A 256 5.42 25.86 10.65
CA LEU A 256 6.74 25.27 10.90
C LEU A 256 6.90 23.96 10.12
N VAL A 257 5.86 23.13 10.08
CA VAL A 257 5.86 21.88 9.29
C VAL A 257 6.04 22.17 7.80
N ASP A 258 5.35 23.20 7.28
CA ASP A 258 5.48 23.61 5.88
C ASP A 258 6.92 24.05 5.55
N ARG A 259 7.55 24.84 6.43
CA ARG A 259 8.96 25.25 6.27
C ARG A 259 9.91 24.04 6.27
N ILE A 260 9.71 23.10 7.19
CA ILE A 260 10.51 21.87 7.28
C ILE A 260 10.33 21.03 6.00
N ALA A 261 9.11 20.85 5.54
CA ALA A 261 8.81 20.08 4.32
C ALA A 261 9.46 20.74 3.08
N HIS A 262 9.38 22.07 2.97
CA HIS A 262 10.01 22.83 1.89
C HIS A 262 11.55 22.67 1.91
N GLN A 263 12.18 22.82 3.06
CA GLN A 263 13.64 22.65 3.19
C GLN A 263 14.09 21.22 2.87
N ALA A 264 13.35 20.20 3.35
CA ALA A 264 13.67 18.79 3.10
C ALA A 264 13.72 18.47 1.60
N ILE A 265 12.80 19.03 0.79
CA ILE A 265 12.84 18.84 -0.67
C ILE A 265 14.01 19.57 -1.32
N ARG A 266 14.33 20.81 -0.88
CA ARG A 266 15.46 21.58 -1.44
C ARG A 266 16.83 20.97 -1.14
N THR A 267 16.99 20.33 0.01
CA THR A 267 18.26 19.73 0.45
C THR A 267 18.38 18.25 0.12
N GLY A 268 17.32 17.63 -0.45
CA GLY A 268 17.28 16.19 -0.75
C GLY A 268 17.26 15.33 0.53
N ARG A 269 16.78 15.89 1.63
CA ARG A 269 16.66 15.22 2.95
C ARG A 269 15.23 14.85 3.27
#